data_f8c3084325dca4454d045864357db18b
#
_entry.id   f8c3084325dca4454d045864357db18b
#
_cell.length_a   1.000
_cell.length_b   1.000
_cell.length_c   1.000
_cell.angle_alpha   90.00
_cell.angle_beta   90.00
_cell.angle_gamma   90.00
#
_symmetry.space_group_name_H-M   'P 1'
#
loop_
_entity.id
_entity.type
_entity.pdbx_description
1 polymer ?
#
loop_
_entity_poly.entity_id
_entity_poly.type
_entity_poly.pdbx_seq_one_letter_code
_entity_poly.pdbx_strand_id
1 'polypeptide(L)'
;MNKDPFKEYIKESEPDKRDKGYAWHTAIGLQSVDGLKTSEYLVRTAVRNIEGEISFDEANALLQSYYEENPAHDVEDRTEEADKVSARIAALLSERAFSFTPNEYISIHRKLFTGIYSHAGHIRDYNITKREWVLNGATVLYGSATELRATLDYDFSEEKKFSYRNLSMDEIIHHLAVFISRLWQIHVFGEGNTRTTAVFFIKYLRTLGFDVTNDIFAENDGIFGIHW
;
A
#
# COMPACT_ATOMS: atom_id res chain seq x y z
N MET A 1 15.45 17.12 11.76
CA MET A 1 14.50 16.03 12.06
C MET A 1 13.11 16.56 11.75
N ASN A 2 12.55 16.23 10.60
CA ASN A 2 11.18 16.62 10.27
C ASN A 2 10.25 15.77 11.17
N LYS A 3 9.56 16.44 12.10
CA LYS A 3 8.64 15.78 13.03
C LYS A 3 7.45 15.33 12.17
N ASP A 4 7.16 14.02 12.18
CA ASP A 4 6.01 13.47 11.50
C ASP A 4 4.74 14.17 12.03
N PRO A 5 4.02 14.94 11.21
CA PRO A 5 2.90 15.76 11.66
C PRO A 5 1.69 14.92 12.08
N PHE A 6 1.65 13.64 11.68
CA PHE A 6 0.49 12.77 11.92
C PHE A 6 0.54 12.06 13.27
N LYS A 7 1.72 11.97 13.93
CA LYS A 7 1.86 11.31 15.25
C LYS A 7 1.01 11.94 16.36
N GLU A 8 0.67 13.20 16.24
CA GLU A 8 -0.20 13.87 17.22
C GLU A 8 -1.67 13.48 16.99
N TYR A 9 -2.12 13.37 15.74
CA TYR A 9 -3.47 12.92 15.39
C TYR A 9 -3.76 11.49 15.82
N ILE A 10 -2.79 10.61 15.71
CA ILE A 10 -2.90 9.20 16.13
C ILE A 10 -3.20 9.08 17.65
N LYS A 11 -2.84 10.10 18.44
CA LYS A 11 -3.08 10.15 19.89
C LYS A 11 -4.38 10.87 20.26
N GLU A 12 -5.09 11.43 19.29
CA GLU A 12 -6.32 12.15 19.56
C GLU A 12 -7.45 11.23 20.01
N SER A 13 -8.33 11.78 20.85
CA SER A 13 -9.51 11.08 21.36
C SER A 13 -10.66 11.02 20.34
N GLU A 14 -10.66 11.88 19.32
CA GLU A 14 -11.66 11.89 18.25
C GLU A 14 -11.38 10.74 17.25
N PRO A 15 -12.27 9.72 17.18
CA PRO A 15 -11.99 8.53 16.38
C PRO A 15 -11.78 8.85 14.88
N ASP A 16 -12.55 9.77 14.32
CA ASP A 16 -12.46 10.13 12.90
C ASP A 16 -11.11 10.75 12.54
N LYS A 17 -10.60 11.69 13.35
CA LYS A 17 -9.29 12.29 13.14
C LYS A 17 -8.16 11.30 13.34
N ARG A 18 -8.28 10.45 14.36
CA ARG A 18 -7.32 9.38 14.59
C ARG A 18 -7.24 8.41 13.42
N ASP A 19 -8.39 7.93 12.95
CA ASP A 19 -8.46 6.96 11.85
C ASP A 19 -7.92 7.55 10.53
N LYS A 20 -8.22 8.81 10.23
CA LYS A 20 -7.62 9.54 9.10
C LYS A 20 -6.12 9.76 9.30
N GLY A 21 -5.70 10.13 10.52
CA GLY A 21 -4.28 10.27 10.87
C GLY A 21 -3.50 8.99 10.59
N TYR A 22 -4.02 7.84 11.01
CA TYR A 22 -3.44 6.53 10.68
C TYR A 22 -3.41 6.25 9.18
N ALA A 23 -4.49 6.54 8.47
CA ALA A 23 -4.57 6.31 7.03
C ALA A 23 -3.50 7.11 6.27
N TRP A 24 -3.35 8.40 6.58
CA TRP A 24 -2.34 9.26 5.97
C TRP A 24 -0.91 8.89 6.38
N HIS A 25 -0.68 8.60 7.65
CA HIS A 25 0.62 8.15 8.13
C HIS A 25 1.07 6.87 7.41
N THR A 26 0.18 5.88 7.30
CA THR A 26 0.42 4.64 6.55
C THR A 26 0.70 4.93 5.08
N ALA A 27 -0.12 5.76 4.45
CA ALA A 27 0.00 6.07 3.03
C ALA A 27 1.36 6.69 2.67
N ILE A 28 1.82 7.64 3.47
CA ILE A 28 3.11 8.30 3.29
C ILE A 28 4.27 7.37 3.63
N GLY A 29 4.14 6.57 4.70
CA GLY A 29 5.15 5.57 5.06
C GLY A 29 5.40 4.56 3.94
N LEU A 30 4.34 4.11 3.26
CA LEU A 30 4.46 3.17 2.13
C LEU A 30 5.18 3.76 0.91
N GLN A 31 5.18 5.09 0.72
CA GLN A 31 6.01 5.69 -0.34
C GLN A 31 7.50 5.59 0.00
N SER A 32 7.84 5.79 1.27
CA SER A 32 9.23 5.70 1.73
C SER A 32 9.84 4.31 1.55
N VAL A 33 9.03 3.25 1.66
CA VAL A 33 9.45 1.86 1.39
C VAL A 33 9.89 1.69 -0.07
N ASP A 34 9.22 2.34 -1.01
CA ASP A 34 9.59 2.35 -2.43
C ASP A 34 10.64 3.45 -2.76
N GLY A 35 11.26 4.07 -1.75
CA GLY A 35 12.27 5.12 -1.91
C GLY A 35 11.72 6.47 -2.38
N LEU A 36 10.40 6.65 -2.36
CA LEU A 36 9.74 7.86 -2.82
C LEU A 36 9.57 8.87 -1.68
N LYS A 37 9.55 10.15 -2.05
CA LYS A 37 9.34 11.26 -1.11
C LYS A 37 8.09 12.04 -1.49
N THR A 38 7.31 12.36 -0.49
CA THR A 38 6.11 13.20 -0.64
C THR A 38 6.44 14.68 -0.47
N SER A 39 5.63 15.53 -1.10
CA SER A 39 5.76 16.98 -1.00
C SER A 39 5.18 17.54 0.30
N GLU A 40 5.60 18.77 0.66
CA GLU A 40 4.94 19.49 1.73
C GLU A 40 3.51 19.93 1.37
N TYR A 41 3.20 20.04 0.07
CA TYR A 41 1.83 20.32 -0.37
C TYR A 41 0.89 19.17 -0.01
N LEU A 42 1.32 17.91 -0.22
CA LEU A 42 0.56 16.75 0.23
C LEU A 42 0.33 16.79 1.74
N VAL A 43 1.39 17.04 2.53
CA VAL A 43 1.28 17.08 4.00
C VAL A 43 0.24 18.09 4.46
N ARG A 44 0.25 19.31 3.89
CA ARG A 44 -0.77 20.33 4.18
C ARG A 44 -2.18 19.90 3.77
N THR A 45 -2.31 19.26 2.61
CA THR A 45 -3.59 18.74 2.12
C THR A 45 -4.12 17.63 3.02
N ALA A 46 -3.26 16.75 3.48
CA ALA A 46 -3.60 15.67 4.42
C ALA A 46 -4.10 16.22 5.77
N VAL A 47 -3.43 17.22 6.32
CA VAL A 47 -3.87 17.90 7.56
C VAL A 47 -5.28 18.47 7.39
N ARG A 48 -5.57 19.18 6.30
CA ARG A 48 -6.90 19.71 6.02
C ARG A 48 -7.97 18.63 5.93
N ASN A 49 -7.63 17.48 5.36
CA ASN A 49 -8.54 16.33 5.31
C ASN A 49 -8.78 15.72 6.70
N ILE A 50 -7.74 15.60 7.52
CA ILE A 50 -7.85 15.09 8.90
C ILE A 50 -8.72 16.03 9.74
N GLU A 51 -8.52 17.34 9.61
CA GLU A 51 -9.33 18.36 10.32
C GLU A 51 -10.79 18.46 9.81
N GLY A 52 -11.12 17.77 8.72
CA GLY A 52 -12.46 17.74 8.15
C GLY A 52 -12.80 18.96 7.28
N GLU A 53 -11.79 19.78 6.93
CA GLU A 53 -11.99 20.94 6.04
C GLU A 53 -12.28 20.51 4.60
N ILE A 54 -11.72 19.37 4.18
CA ILE A 54 -11.90 18.80 2.85
C ILE A 54 -12.13 17.29 2.93
N SER A 55 -12.88 16.75 1.98
CA SER A 55 -13.05 15.32 1.77
C SER A 55 -11.81 14.68 1.10
N PHE A 56 -11.76 13.36 1.02
CA PHE A 56 -10.74 12.64 0.25
C PHE A 56 -10.83 12.94 -1.24
N ASP A 57 -12.03 13.10 -1.79
CA ASP A 57 -12.24 13.45 -3.20
C ASP A 57 -11.69 14.84 -3.51
N GLU A 58 -11.94 15.82 -2.62
CA GLU A 58 -11.38 17.16 -2.74
C GLU A 58 -9.86 17.15 -2.60
N ALA A 59 -9.30 16.36 -1.68
CA ALA A 59 -7.86 16.20 -1.54
C ALA A 59 -7.22 15.65 -2.83
N ASN A 60 -7.82 14.62 -3.44
CA ASN A 60 -7.37 14.08 -4.72
C ASN A 60 -7.48 15.10 -5.86
N ALA A 61 -8.58 15.86 -5.92
CA ALA A 61 -8.76 16.91 -6.92
C ALA A 61 -7.73 18.04 -6.78
N LEU A 62 -7.43 18.48 -5.56
CA LEU A 62 -6.41 19.49 -5.28
C LEU A 62 -5.02 19.03 -5.73
N LEU A 63 -4.64 17.78 -5.46
CA LEU A 63 -3.37 17.22 -5.92
C LEU A 63 -3.32 17.11 -7.45
N GLN A 64 -4.41 16.71 -8.08
CA GLN A 64 -4.49 16.66 -9.53
C GLN A 64 -4.24 18.04 -10.15
N SER A 65 -4.97 19.07 -9.70
CA SER A 65 -4.81 20.45 -10.19
C SER A 65 -3.42 21.01 -9.90
N TYR A 66 -2.86 20.71 -8.70
CA TYR A 66 -1.52 21.19 -8.35
C TYR A 66 -0.45 20.68 -9.33
N TYR A 67 -0.49 19.40 -9.73
CA TYR A 67 0.48 18.84 -10.66
C TYR A 67 0.18 19.15 -12.13
N GLU A 68 -1.05 19.49 -12.48
CA GLU A 68 -1.37 20.07 -13.80
C GLU A 68 -0.76 21.47 -13.96
N GLU A 69 -0.75 22.26 -12.89
CA GLU A 69 -0.15 23.61 -12.88
C GLU A 69 1.38 23.60 -12.66
N ASN A 70 1.90 22.57 -12.00
CA ASN A 70 3.31 22.42 -11.65
C ASN A 70 3.84 21.05 -12.11
N PRO A 71 3.95 20.80 -13.42
CA PRO A 71 4.46 19.54 -13.93
C PRO A 71 5.92 19.31 -13.51
N ALA A 72 6.27 18.06 -13.22
CA ALA A 72 7.64 17.68 -12.90
C ALA A 72 8.58 18.03 -14.08
N HIS A 73 9.71 18.68 -13.77
CA HIS A 73 10.72 19.03 -14.76
C HIS A 73 11.74 17.91 -14.99
N ASP A 74 11.84 16.95 -14.08
CA ASP A 74 12.76 15.82 -14.12
C ASP A 74 11.98 14.50 -14.18
N VAL A 75 12.39 13.62 -15.10
CA VAL A 75 11.79 12.29 -15.26
C VAL A 75 12.07 11.39 -14.03
N GLU A 76 13.14 11.67 -13.29
CA GLU A 76 13.46 10.94 -12.06
C GLU A 76 12.68 11.46 -10.85
N ASP A 77 12.03 12.63 -10.94
CA ASP A 77 11.19 13.16 -9.87
C ASP A 77 9.83 12.44 -9.84
N ARG A 78 9.70 11.51 -8.92
CA ARG A 78 8.47 10.73 -8.68
C ARG A 78 7.61 11.31 -7.54
N THR A 79 7.78 12.57 -7.19
CA THR A 79 7.02 13.21 -6.10
C THR A 79 5.53 13.28 -6.42
N GLU A 80 5.16 13.56 -7.69
CA GLU A 80 3.76 13.52 -8.13
C GLU A 80 3.13 12.15 -7.91
N GLU A 81 3.83 11.08 -8.26
CA GLU A 81 3.39 9.71 -8.00
C GLU A 81 3.20 9.47 -6.50
N ALA A 82 4.20 9.82 -5.69
CA ALA A 82 4.15 9.64 -4.25
C ALA A 82 2.94 10.35 -3.62
N ASP A 83 2.67 11.57 -4.03
CA ASP A 83 1.58 12.38 -3.51
C ASP A 83 0.21 11.83 -3.91
N LYS A 84 -0.01 11.61 -5.21
CA LYS A 84 -1.28 11.11 -5.73
C LYS A 84 -1.60 9.72 -5.18
N VAL A 85 -0.60 8.83 -5.12
CA VAL A 85 -0.79 7.48 -4.58
C VAL A 85 -1.03 7.51 -3.07
N SER A 86 -0.37 8.39 -2.31
CA SER A 86 -0.64 8.56 -0.88
C SER A 86 -2.10 8.96 -0.61
N ALA A 87 -2.63 9.94 -1.33
CA ALA A 87 -4.01 10.36 -1.15
C ALA A 87 -5.01 9.22 -1.46
N ARG A 88 -4.74 8.44 -2.49
CA ARG A 88 -5.56 7.28 -2.86
C ARG A 88 -5.47 6.14 -1.84
N ILE A 89 -4.29 5.88 -1.29
CA ILE A 89 -4.10 4.90 -0.20
C ILE A 89 -4.89 5.35 1.03
N ALA A 90 -4.76 6.61 1.46
CA ALA A 90 -5.47 7.13 2.61
C ALA A 90 -6.99 7.02 2.45
N ALA A 91 -7.52 7.35 1.27
CA ALA A 91 -8.93 7.17 0.94
C ALA A 91 -9.35 5.70 1.03
N LEU A 92 -8.61 4.79 0.38
CA LEU A 92 -8.93 3.35 0.38
C LEU A 92 -8.87 2.74 1.78
N LEU A 93 -7.91 3.15 2.62
CA LEU A 93 -7.80 2.68 3.99
C LEU A 93 -8.93 3.24 4.89
N SER A 94 -9.54 4.36 4.52
CA SER A 94 -10.69 4.94 5.22
C SER A 94 -12.02 4.32 4.78
N GLU A 95 -12.06 3.65 3.62
CA GLU A 95 -13.24 2.89 3.17
C GLU A 95 -13.38 1.58 3.95
N ARG A 96 -14.58 1.32 4.49
CA ARG A 96 -14.88 0.04 5.18
C ARG A 96 -15.11 -1.11 4.20
N ALA A 97 -15.61 -0.81 3.01
CA ALA A 97 -15.91 -1.83 1.99
C ALA A 97 -14.63 -2.57 1.58
N PHE A 98 -14.69 -3.90 1.61
CA PHE A 98 -13.62 -4.77 1.18
C PHE A 98 -14.17 -6.15 0.81
N SER A 99 -13.59 -6.75 -0.20
CA SER A 99 -13.90 -8.11 -0.63
C SER A 99 -12.59 -8.91 -0.75
N PHE A 100 -12.48 -10.02 -0.04
CA PHE A 100 -11.32 -10.89 -0.14
C PHE A 100 -11.37 -11.70 -1.44
N THR A 101 -10.94 -11.09 -2.54
CA THR A 101 -10.91 -11.71 -3.87
C THR A 101 -9.69 -11.26 -4.68
N PRO A 102 -9.21 -12.08 -5.64
CA PRO A 102 -8.18 -11.65 -6.60
C PRO A 102 -8.57 -10.39 -7.38
N ASN A 103 -9.85 -10.24 -7.69
CA ASN A 103 -10.33 -9.07 -8.41
C ASN A 103 -10.27 -7.79 -7.56
N GLU A 104 -10.51 -7.89 -6.24
CA GLU A 104 -10.31 -6.75 -5.35
C GLU A 104 -8.84 -6.34 -5.27
N TYR A 105 -7.92 -7.31 -5.19
CA TYR A 105 -6.49 -7.05 -5.23
C TYR A 105 -6.09 -6.29 -6.50
N ILE A 106 -6.58 -6.72 -7.66
CA ILE A 106 -6.36 -6.05 -8.95
C ILE A 106 -7.04 -4.67 -8.98
N SER A 107 -8.22 -4.54 -8.40
CA SER A 107 -8.96 -3.28 -8.30
C SER A 107 -8.23 -2.25 -7.45
N ILE A 108 -7.64 -2.66 -6.33
CA ILE A 108 -6.80 -1.79 -5.49
C ILE A 108 -5.64 -1.24 -6.32
N HIS A 109 -4.88 -2.09 -7.03
CA HIS A 109 -3.82 -1.63 -7.90
C HIS A 109 -4.31 -0.61 -8.94
N ARG A 110 -5.43 -0.88 -9.58
CA ARG A 110 -6.04 0.04 -10.55
C ARG A 110 -6.37 1.39 -9.91
N LYS A 111 -7.04 1.38 -8.75
CA LYS A 111 -7.41 2.61 -8.03
C LYS A 111 -6.19 3.43 -7.61
N LEU A 112 -5.11 2.77 -7.17
CA LEU A 112 -3.89 3.44 -6.74
C LEU A 112 -3.16 4.10 -7.92
N PHE A 113 -3.08 3.45 -9.07
CA PHE A 113 -2.14 3.82 -10.12
C PHE A 113 -2.77 4.32 -11.43
N THR A 114 -4.10 4.44 -11.52
CA THR A 114 -4.76 5.05 -12.70
C THR A 114 -4.21 6.45 -12.94
N GLY A 115 -3.75 6.72 -14.18
CA GLY A 115 -3.13 7.99 -14.57
C GLY A 115 -1.68 8.16 -14.12
N ILE A 116 -1.12 7.18 -13.37
CA ILE A 116 0.31 7.09 -13.03
C ILE A 116 0.98 6.08 -13.94
N TYR A 117 0.46 4.85 -13.99
CA TYR A 117 0.97 3.77 -14.84
C TYR A 117 -0.03 3.42 -15.94
N SER A 118 0.44 3.26 -17.17
CA SER A 118 -0.38 2.81 -18.29
C SER A 118 -0.97 1.40 -18.07
N HIS A 119 -0.31 0.58 -17.25
CA HIS A 119 -0.70 -0.78 -16.91
C HIS A 119 -1.49 -0.90 -15.59
N ALA A 120 -2.03 0.21 -15.07
CA ALA A 120 -2.78 0.19 -13.81
C ALA A 120 -3.94 -0.83 -13.84
N GLY A 121 -3.92 -1.79 -12.91
CA GLY A 121 -4.91 -2.87 -12.84
C GLY A 121 -4.76 -3.96 -13.88
N HIS A 122 -3.63 -4.04 -14.58
CA HIS A 122 -3.35 -5.11 -15.52
C HIS A 122 -2.27 -6.05 -14.98
N ILE A 123 -2.55 -7.34 -15.03
CA ILE A 123 -1.57 -8.37 -14.74
C ILE A 123 -0.50 -8.32 -15.84
N ARG A 124 0.78 -8.35 -15.43
CA ARG A 124 1.88 -8.34 -16.39
C ARG A 124 1.88 -9.59 -17.28
N ASP A 125 2.29 -9.44 -18.51
CA ASP A 125 2.42 -10.51 -19.52
C ASP A 125 3.87 -10.89 -19.84
N TYR A 126 4.82 -10.41 -19.05
CA TYR A 126 6.26 -10.66 -19.17
C TYR A 126 6.86 -11.11 -17.84
N ASN A 127 7.95 -11.87 -17.92
CA ASN A 127 8.67 -12.34 -16.74
C ASN A 127 9.57 -11.23 -16.16
N ILE A 128 9.61 -11.15 -14.83
CA ILE A 128 10.45 -10.22 -14.08
C ILE A 128 11.47 -11.02 -13.26
N THR A 129 12.71 -10.55 -13.27
CA THR A 129 13.78 -11.01 -12.39
C THR A 129 14.43 -9.80 -11.74
N LYS A 130 14.69 -9.86 -10.43
CA LYS A 130 15.45 -8.85 -9.71
C LYS A 130 16.65 -9.47 -9.02
N ARG A 131 17.76 -8.75 -8.99
CA ARG A 131 18.88 -9.07 -8.11
C ARG A 131 18.66 -8.36 -6.79
N GLU A 132 18.57 -9.13 -5.71
CA GLU A 132 18.29 -8.59 -4.38
C GLU A 132 19.58 -8.62 -3.55
N TRP A 133 19.94 -7.47 -3.00
CA TRP A 133 21.14 -7.34 -2.17
C TRP A 133 21.08 -8.17 -0.88
N VAL A 134 19.87 -8.32 -0.29
CA VAL A 134 19.61 -9.19 0.88
C VAL A 134 19.92 -10.65 0.64
N LEU A 135 19.92 -11.08 -0.63
CA LEU A 135 20.29 -12.42 -1.06
C LEU A 135 21.73 -12.47 -1.60
N ASN A 136 22.59 -11.57 -1.15
CA ASN A 136 23.99 -11.44 -1.61
C ASN A 136 24.08 -11.30 -3.15
N GLY A 137 23.10 -10.62 -3.77
CA GLY A 137 23.04 -10.42 -5.22
C GLY A 137 22.49 -11.62 -6.01
N ALA A 138 21.91 -12.62 -5.33
CA ALA A 138 21.20 -13.69 -6.00
C ALA A 138 19.92 -13.15 -6.67
N THR A 139 19.56 -13.77 -7.79
CA THR A 139 18.38 -13.37 -8.55
C THR A 139 17.11 -13.99 -7.96
N VAL A 140 16.12 -13.17 -7.67
CA VAL A 140 14.76 -13.62 -7.34
C VAL A 140 14.00 -13.86 -8.63
N LEU A 141 13.45 -15.05 -8.76
CA LEU A 141 12.49 -15.38 -9.82
C LEU A 141 11.07 -15.19 -9.26
N TYR A 142 10.36 -14.24 -9.84
CA TYR A 142 8.95 -14.03 -9.53
C TYR A 142 8.07 -14.99 -10.33
N GLY A 143 6.77 -15.03 -10.04
CA GLY A 143 5.81 -15.89 -10.72
C GLY A 143 5.91 -15.79 -12.25
N SER A 144 5.76 -16.92 -12.93
CA SER A 144 5.73 -16.97 -14.41
C SER A 144 4.56 -16.16 -14.96
N ALA A 145 4.81 -15.30 -15.94
CA ALA A 145 3.79 -14.44 -16.54
C ALA A 145 2.57 -15.22 -17.05
N THR A 146 2.77 -16.43 -17.57
CA THR A 146 1.70 -17.28 -18.10
C THR A 146 0.80 -17.88 -17.02
N GLU A 147 1.23 -17.87 -15.75
CA GLU A 147 0.54 -18.55 -14.64
C GLU A 147 0.09 -17.60 -13.52
N LEU A 148 0.40 -16.31 -13.63
CA LEU A 148 0.14 -15.33 -12.57
C LEU A 148 -1.32 -15.34 -12.11
N ARG A 149 -2.27 -15.37 -13.04
CA ARG A 149 -3.69 -15.38 -12.71
C ARG A 149 -4.09 -16.67 -12.00
N ALA A 150 -3.64 -17.81 -12.49
CA ALA A 150 -3.96 -19.12 -11.92
C ALA A 150 -3.34 -19.26 -10.52
N THR A 151 -2.10 -18.81 -10.33
CA THR A 151 -1.42 -18.81 -9.02
C THR A 151 -2.13 -17.91 -8.03
N LEU A 152 -2.52 -16.72 -8.46
CA LEU A 152 -3.28 -15.78 -7.62
C LEU A 152 -4.63 -16.37 -7.18
N ASP A 153 -5.39 -16.93 -8.12
CA ASP A 153 -6.68 -17.58 -7.84
C ASP A 153 -6.51 -18.77 -6.88
N TYR A 154 -5.44 -19.55 -7.03
CA TYR A 154 -5.10 -20.67 -6.16
C TYR A 154 -4.81 -20.21 -4.73
N ASP A 155 -3.90 -19.25 -4.52
CA ASP A 155 -3.53 -18.78 -3.19
C ASP A 155 -4.73 -18.16 -2.46
N PHE A 156 -5.57 -17.39 -3.15
CA PHE A 156 -6.80 -16.86 -2.59
C PHE A 156 -7.81 -17.96 -2.23
N SER A 157 -7.88 -19.01 -3.03
CA SER A 157 -8.77 -20.15 -2.75
C SER A 157 -8.31 -20.93 -1.51
N GLU A 158 -7.01 -21.15 -1.37
CA GLU A 158 -6.45 -21.84 -0.21
C GLU A 158 -6.65 -21.02 1.08
N GLU A 159 -6.39 -19.71 1.02
CA GLU A 159 -6.60 -18.82 2.15
C GLU A 159 -8.08 -18.77 2.58
N LYS A 160 -9.04 -18.77 1.66
CA LYS A 160 -10.48 -18.84 1.97
C LYS A 160 -10.89 -20.12 2.68
N LYS A 161 -10.20 -21.23 2.44
CA LYS A 161 -10.48 -22.53 3.09
C LYS A 161 -9.82 -22.63 4.45
N PHE A 162 -8.85 -21.77 4.75
CA PHE A 162 -8.11 -21.82 5.99
C PHE A 162 -8.98 -21.43 7.18
N SER A 163 -8.86 -22.15 8.27
CA SER A 163 -9.62 -21.89 9.49
C SER A 163 -8.71 -21.35 10.60
N TYR A 164 -8.99 -20.15 11.02
CA TYR A 164 -8.29 -19.49 12.13
C TYR A 164 -8.77 -19.95 13.53
N ARG A 165 -9.77 -20.86 13.58
CA ARG A 165 -10.34 -21.33 14.85
C ARG A 165 -9.35 -22.17 15.61
N ASN A 166 -9.26 -21.92 16.93
CA ASN A 166 -8.42 -22.67 17.87
C ASN A 166 -6.90 -22.57 17.62
N LEU A 167 -6.46 -21.61 16.81
CA LEU A 167 -5.05 -21.30 16.62
C LEU A 167 -4.57 -20.30 17.69
N SER A 168 -3.32 -20.45 18.11
CA SER A 168 -2.62 -19.43 18.88
C SER A 168 -2.32 -18.19 18.02
N MET A 169 -2.03 -17.07 18.66
CA MET A 169 -1.66 -15.85 17.95
C MET A 169 -0.40 -16.06 17.09
N ASP A 170 0.59 -16.81 17.59
CA ASP A 170 1.83 -17.10 16.86
C ASP A 170 1.57 -17.92 15.58
N GLU A 171 0.66 -18.89 15.65
CA GLU A 171 0.26 -19.69 14.49
C GLU A 171 -0.48 -18.83 13.46
N ILE A 172 -1.35 -17.92 13.92
CA ILE A 172 -2.06 -16.96 13.04
C ILE A 172 -1.07 -16.03 12.35
N ILE A 173 -0.15 -15.44 13.12
CA ILE A 173 0.89 -14.53 12.57
C ILE A 173 1.75 -15.27 11.55
N HIS A 174 2.20 -16.48 11.88
CA HIS A 174 3.01 -17.28 10.96
C HIS A 174 2.26 -17.57 9.65
N HIS A 175 1.01 -18.01 9.74
CA HIS A 175 0.19 -18.28 8.55
C HIS A 175 0.01 -17.03 7.68
N LEU A 176 -0.36 -15.91 8.30
CA LEU A 176 -0.54 -14.65 7.60
C LEU A 176 0.75 -14.14 6.96
N ALA A 177 1.89 -14.30 7.63
CA ALA A 177 3.20 -13.96 7.08
C ALA A 177 3.54 -14.81 5.85
N VAL A 178 3.24 -16.10 5.88
CA VAL A 178 3.43 -17.00 4.72
C VAL A 178 2.51 -16.61 3.57
N PHE A 179 1.22 -16.36 3.85
CA PHE A 179 0.27 -15.94 2.82
C PHE A 179 0.69 -14.64 2.12
N ILE A 180 1.03 -13.61 2.91
CA ILE A 180 1.40 -12.31 2.34
C ILE A 180 2.73 -12.38 1.58
N SER A 181 3.68 -13.18 2.07
CA SER A 181 4.96 -13.41 1.38
C SER A 181 4.77 -14.08 0.02
N ARG A 182 3.87 -15.08 -0.06
CA ARG A 182 3.52 -15.72 -1.35
C ARG A 182 2.86 -14.73 -2.29
N LEU A 183 1.86 -13.99 -1.82
CA LEU A 183 1.17 -12.97 -2.63
C LEU A 183 2.16 -11.95 -3.19
N TRP A 184 3.10 -11.51 -2.36
CA TRP A 184 4.15 -10.60 -2.80
C TRP A 184 5.11 -11.25 -3.81
N GLN A 185 5.48 -12.53 -3.62
CA GLN A 185 6.38 -13.28 -4.50
C GLN A 185 5.75 -13.57 -5.88
N ILE A 186 4.44 -13.68 -5.99
CA ILE A 186 3.76 -13.77 -7.30
C ILE A 186 4.12 -12.55 -8.15
N HIS A 187 4.20 -11.36 -7.55
CA HIS A 187 4.58 -10.11 -8.21
C HIS A 187 3.77 -9.85 -9.46
N VAL A 188 2.46 -9.71 -9.27
CA VAL A 188 1.44 -9.74 -10.34
C VAL A 188 1.55 -8.58 -11.31
N PHE A 189 2.01 -7.42 -10.86
CA PHE A 189 2.07 -6.19 -11.64
C PHE A 189 3.49 -5.83 -12.06
N GLY A 190 3.62 -4.98 -13.07
CA GLY A 190 4.92 -4.46 -13.50
C GLY A 190 5.58 -3.57 -12.45
N GLU A 191 4.78 -2.75 -11.77
CA GLU A 191 5.18 -1.83 -10.69
C GLU A 191 4.09 -1.75 -9.63
N GLY A 192 4.37 -1.19 -8.45
CA GLY A 192 3.38 -0.92 -7.40
C GLY A 192 2.91 -2.14 -6.61
N ASN A 193 3.60 -3.28 -6.72
CA ASN A 193 3.23 -4.51 -6.01
C ASN A 193 3.26 -4.33 -4.50
N THR A 194 4.30 -3.71 -3.94
CA THR A 194 4.49 -3.50 -2.49
C THR A 194 3.32 -2.71 -1.91
N ARG A 195 3.01 -1.55 -2.49
CA ARG A 195 1.93 -0.68 -2.01
C ARG A 195 0.56 -1.33 -2.13
N THR A 196 0.31 -2.01 -3.26
CA THR A 196 -0.95 -2.76 -3.47
C THR A 196 -1.12 -3.87 -2.44
N THR A 197 -0.07 -4.66 -2.23
CA THR A 197 -0.08 -5.79 -1.30
C THR A 197 -0.28 -5.30 0.14
N ALA A 198 0.39 -4.21 0.54
CA ALA A 198 0.24 -3.63 1.86
C ALA A 198 -1.20 -3.13 2.10
N VAL A 199 -1.77 -2.36 1.18
CA VAL A 199 -3.15 -1.86 1.30
C VAL A 199 -4.16 -3.00 1.36
N PHE A 200 -4.02 -4.00 0.48
CA PHE A 200 -4.87 -5.18 0.49
C PHE A 200 -4.79 -5.92 1.82
N PHE A 201 -3.57 -6.14 2.31
CA PHE A 201 -3.34 -6.90 3.55
C PHE A 201 -3.87 -6.17 4.79
N ILE A 202 -3.69 -4.86 4.89
CA ILE A 202 -4.26 -4.05 5.97
C ILE A 202 -5.79 -4.20 6.00
N LYS A 203 -6.45 -4.08 4.84
CA LYS A 203 -7.90 -4.25 4.74
C LYS A 203 -8.33 -5.68 5.08
N TYR A 204 -7.57 -6.67 4.67
CA TYR A 204 -7.83 -8.07 5.02
C TYR A 204 -7.72 -8.32 6.53
N LEU A 205 -6.64 -7.87 7.16
CA LEU A 205 -6.44 -8.00 8.61
C LEU A 205 -7.59 -7.37 9.40
N ARG A 206 -8.11 -6.23 8.97
CA ARG A 206 -9.27 -5.59 9.59
C ARG A 206 -10.52 -6.47 9.51
N THR A 207 -10.72 -7.23 8.44
CA THR A 207 -11.86 -8.18 8.36
C THR A 207 -11.71 -9.37 9.29
N LEU A 208 -10.49 -9.71 9.68
CA LEU A 208 -10.19 -10.73 10.68
C LEU A 208 -10.29 -10.20 12.12
N GLY A 209 -10.58 -8.90 12.30
CA GLY A 209 -10.74 -8.26 13.61
C GLY A 209 -9.44 -7.73 14.21
N PHE A 210 -8.35 -7.68 13.44
CA PHE A 210 -7.11 -7.06 13.91
C PHE A 210 -7.19 -5.53 13.79
N ASP A 211 -6.78 -4.87 14.85
CA ASP A 211 -6.53 -3.43 14.84
C ASP A 211 -5.12 -3.22 14.28
N VAL A 212 -5.06 -2.85 13.01
CA VAL A 212 -3.78 -2.69 12.31
C VAL A 212 -3.37 -1.23 12.37
N THR A 213 -2.37 -0.99 13.21
CA THR A 213 -1.68 0.30 13.29
C THR A 213 -0.39 0.26 12.48
N ASN A 214 0.05 1.42 11.99
CA ASN A 214 1.27 1.53 11.18
C ASN A 214 2.57 1.50 12.03
N ASP A 215 2.47 1.38 13.34
CA ASP A 215 3.61 1.46 14.26
C ASP A 215 4.69 0.41 13.92
N ILE A 216 4.27 -0.80 13.52
CA ILE A 216 5.18 -1.89 13.15
C ILE A 216 6.00 -1.54 11.90
N PHE A 217 5.41 -0.89 10.90
CA PHE A 217 6.12 -0.49 9.69
C PHE A 217 7.05 0.71 9.95
N ALA A 218 6.62 1.66 10.78
CA ALA A 218 7.41 2.83 11.14
C ALA A 218 8.58 2.52 12.08
N GLU A 219 8.41 1.54 12.98
CA GLU A 219 9.46 1.12 13.91
C GLU A 219 10.49 0.18 13.27
N ASN A 220 10.12 -0.47 12.17
CA ASN A 220 10.95 -1.44 11.45
C ASN A 220 11.28 -0.98 10.03
N ASP A 221 11.31 0.33 9.78
CA ASP A 221 11.69 0.88 8.48
C ASP A 221 13.07 0.37 8.01
N GLY A 222 13.99 0.10 8.94
CA GLY A 222 15.28 -0.53 8.66
C GLY A 222 15.20 -2.01 8.29
N ILE A 223 14.13 -2.73 8.65
CA ILE A 223 13.90 -4.14 8.27
C ILE A 223 13.06 -4.20 6.98
N PHE A 224 12.10 -3.30 6.83
CA PHE A 224 11.28 -3.13 5.64
C PHE A 224 11.89 -2.15 4.63
N GLY A 225 12.86 -1.33 5.03
CA GLY A 225 13.79 -0.56 4.20
C GLY A 225 14.82 -1.45 3.47
N ILE A 226 14.56 -2.72 3.42
CA ILE A 226 15.07 -3.61 2.39
C ILE A 226 14.52 -3.02 1.10
N HIS A 227 15.38 -2.35 0.37
CA HIS A 227 15.07 -1.91 -0.98
C HIS A 227 14.71 -3.14 -1.81
N TRP A 228 13.44 -3.42 -1.87
CA TRP A 228 12.84 -4.48 -2.68
C TRP A 228 12.94 -4.17 -4.16
#